data_f51847c87119ac48240ee107be613415
#
_entry.id   f51847c87119ac48240ee107be613415
#
_cell.length_a   1.000
_cell.length_b   1.000
_cell.length_c   1.000
_cell.angle_alpha   90.00
_cell.angle_beta   90.00
_cell.angle_gamma   90.00
#
_symmetry.space_group_name_H-M   'P 1'
#
loop_
_entity.id
_entity.type
_entity.pdbx_description
1 polymer ?
#
loop_
_entity_poly.entity_id
_entity_poly.type
_entity_poly.pdbx_seq_one_letter_code
_entity_poly.pdbx_strand_id
1 'polypeptide(L)'
;IMKQKTKTKWLIILKKYFEVRKYEDLSSKLCELIKNIYNVDLVIADREKVITSSNKEIVENTKLNNKFLELIDNREMFISRELLTINFGIDVSGYFTVIPIIASSDSLGLVILISANGSDYTSLGKLLAKIIADKIDIF
;
A
#
# COMPACT_ATOMS: atom_id res chain seq x y z
N ILE A 1 31.99 16.20 -6.01
CA ILE A 1 31.15 15.87 -7.16
C ILE A 1 30.38 14.56 -6.90
N MET A 2 31.07 13.52 -6.43
CA MET A 2 30.41 12.25 -6.06
C MET A 2 29.44 12.43 -4.88
N LYS A 3 29.75 13.28 -3.91
CA LYS A 3 28.86 13.60 -2.78
C LYS A 3 27.59 14.30 -3.22
N GLN A 4 27.64 15.16 -4.26
CA GLN A 4 26.44 15.82 -4.77
C GLN A 4 25.51 14.86 -5.52
N LYS A 5 26.05 13.96 -6.32
CA LYS A 5 25.25 12.94 -7.01
C LYS A 5 24.55 12.00 -6.00
N THR A 6 25.22 11.62 -4.94
CA THR A 6 24.66 10.78 -3.87
C THR A 6 23.56 11.53 -3.12
N LYS A 7 23.77 12.81 -2.78
CA LYS A 7 22.75 13.64 -2.12
C LYS A 7 21.52 13.82 -3.00
N THR A 8 21.71 14.06 -4.30
CA THR A 8 20.60 14.21 -5.25
C THR A 8 19.79 12.93 -5.35
N LYS A 9 20.48 11.78 -5.41
CA LYS A 9 19.82 10.46 -5.45
C LYS A 9 18.98 10.21 -4.20
N TRP A 10 19.51 10.52 -3.00
CA TRP A 10 18.80 10.39 -1.75
C TRP A 10 17.59 11.33 -1.66
N LEU A 11 17.73 12.57 -2.13
CA LEU A 11 16.64 13.54 -2.16
C LEU A 11 15.50 13.07 -3.07
N ILE A 12 15.82 12.48 -4.22
CA ILE A 12 14.81 11.92 -5.12
C ILE A 12 14.08 10.75 -4.47
N ILE A 13 14.81 9.85 -3.81
CA ILE A 13 14.22 8.71 -3.10
C ILE A 13 13.33 9.20 -1.96
N LEU A 14 13.80 10.15 -1.14
CA LEU A 14 13.03 10.73 -0.05
C LEU A 14 11.79 11.46 -0.57
N LYS A 15 11.92 12.20 -1.67
CA LYS A 15 10.78 12.89 -2.30
C LYS A 15 9.69 11.91 -2.71
N LYS A 16 10.05 10.81 -3.38
CA LYS A 16 9.09 9.76 -3.76
C LYS A 16 8.46 9.08 -2.55
N TYR A 17 9.23 8.90 -1.50
CA TYR A 17 8.76 8.34 -0.24
C TYR A 17 7.64 9.18 0.38
N PHE A 18 7.79 10.52 0.34
CA PHE A 18 6.77 11.45 0.79
C PHE A 18 5.61 11.58 -0.18
N GLU A 19 5.80 11.24 -1.47
CA GLU A 19 4.76 11.38 -2.49
C GLU A 19 3.57 10.44 -2.25
N VAL A 20 3.80 9.22 -1.73
CA VAL A 20 2.69 8.33 -1.37
C VAL A 20 1.82 8.99 -0.30
N ARG A 21 2.44 9.61 0.71
CA ARG A 21 1.73 10.34 1.76
C ARG A 21 1.08 11.62 1.26
N LYS A 22 1.69 12.30 0.29
CA LYS A 22 1.12 13.49 -0.34
C LYS A 22 -0.24 13.21 -0.98
N TYR A 23 -0.44 12.00 -1.48
CA TYR A 23 -1.71 11.57 -2.08
C TYR A 23 -2.64 10.90 -1.08
N GLU A 24 -2.54 11.24 0.20
CA GLU A 24 -3.40 10.72 1.27
C GLU A 24 -4.89 10.98 0.99
N ASP A 25 -5.23 12.16 0.47
CA ASP A 25 -6.62 12.50 0.14
C ASP A 25 -7.17 11.60 -0.96
N LEU A 26 -6.38 11.37 -2.03
CA LEU A 26 -6.75 10.44 -3.09
C LEU A 26 -6.89 9.02 -2.52
N SER A 27 -5.94 8.60 -1.73
CA SER A 27 -5.92 7.27 -1.10
C SER A 27 -7.13 7.07 -0.20
N SER A 28 -7.48 8.06 0.58
CA SER A 28 -8.67 8.04 1.46
C SER A 28 -9.96 7.91 0.66
N LYS A 29 -10.08 8.66 -0.44
CA LYS A 29 -11.24 8.58 -1.33
C LYS A 29 -11.34 7.20 -1.99
N LEU A 30 -10.21 6.62 -2.40
CA LEU A 30 -10.19 5.26 -2.95
C LEU A 30 -10.64 4.24 -1.91
N CYS A 31 -10.18 4.35 -0.67
CA CYS A 31 -10.61 3.47 0.41
C CYS A 31 -12.13 3.52 0.61
N GLU A 32 -12.68 4.71 0.66
CA GLU A 32 -14.12 4.93 0.83
C GLU A 32 -14.91 4.38 -0.36
N LEU A 33 -14.47 4.66 -1.58
CA LEU A 33 -15.12 4.22 -2.81
C LEU A 33 -15.13 2.70 -2.92
N ILE A 34 -14.01 2.05 -2.67
CA ILE A 34 -13.88 0.58 -2.73
C ILE A 34 -14.76 -0.06 -1.67
N LYS A 35 -14.80 0.47 -0.46
CA LYS A 35 -15.67 -0.01 0.59
C LYS A 35 -17.15 0.06 0.19
N ASN A 36 -17.54 1.17 -0.41
CA ASN A 36 -18.93 1.38 -0.82
C ASN A 36 -19.36 0.51 -2.00
N ILE A 37 -18.47 0.31 -2.98
CA ILE A 37 -18.81 -0.45 -4.20
C ILE A 37 -18.68 -1.95 -3.98
N TYR A 38 -17.58 -2.39 -3.37
CA TYR A 38 -17.23 -3.81 -3.27
C TYR A 38 -17.43 -4.42 -1.88
N ASN A 39 -17.67 -3.59 -0.88
CA ASN A 39 -17.73 -4.01 0.52
C ASN A 39 -16.43 -4.72 0.96
N VAL A 40 -15.30 -4.22 0.48
CA VAL A 40 -13.95 -4.71 0.77
C VAL A 40 -13.18 -3.60 1.45
N ASP A 41 -12.43 -3.91 2.50
CA ASP A 41 -11.57 -2.93 3.14
C ASP A 41 -10.31 -2.73 2.30
N LEU A 42 -9.92 -1.46 2.15
CA LEU A 42 -8.70 -1.07 1.48
C LEU A 42 -7.78 -0.37 2.48
N VAL A 43 -6.53 -0.81 2.52
CA VAL A 43 -5.46 -0.20 3.30
C VAL A 43 -4.37 0.23 2.33
N ILE A 44 -3.93 1.47 2.45
CA ILE A 44 -2.80 1.98 1.66
C ILE A 44 -1.70 2.36 2.64
N ALA A 45 -0.51 1.85 2.37
CA ALA A 45 0.65 2.03 3.23
C ALA A 45 1.85 2.53 2.42
N ASP A 46 2.71 3.31 3.08
CA ASP A 46 4.04 3.61 2.56
C ASP A 46 5.02 2.49 2.95
N ARG A 47 6.32 2.74 2.89
CA ARG A 47 7.33 1.73 3.21
C ARG A 47 7.44 1.40 4.69
N GLU A 48 6.78 2.11 5.56
CA GLU A 48 6.92 1.95 7.01
C GLU A 48 5.60 1.72 7.72
N LYS A 49 4.53 2.40 7.29
CA LYS A 49 3.30 2.48 8.06
C LYS A 49 2.07 2.71 7.21
N VAL A 50 0.92 2.46 7.82
CA VAL A 50 -0.39 2.71 7.22
C VAL A 50 -0.60 4.20 7.02
N ILE A 51 -0.97 4.60 5.80
CA ILE A 51 -1.35 5.98 5.46
C ILE A 51 -2.83 6.16 5.69
N THR A 52 -3.65 5.28 5.15
CA THR A 52 -5.11 5.34 5.27
C THR A 52 -5.72 3.95 5.17
N SER A 53 -6.89 3.79 5.76
CA SER A 53 -7.61 2.52 5.80
C SER A 53 -9.10 2.78 5.90
N SER A 54 -9.92 1.99 5.18
CA SER A 54 -11.35 1.95 5.38
C SER A 54 -11.77 1.07 6.56
N ASN A 55 -10.88 0.22 7.05
CA ASN A 55 -11.10 -0.56 8.25
C ASN A 55 -10.80 0.29 9.48
N LYS A 56 -11.82 0.59 10.27
CA LYS A 56 -11.72 1.49 11.42
C LYS A 56 -10.83 0.97 12.54
N GLU A 57 -10.59 -0.34 12.59
CA GLU A 57 -9.72 -0.95 13.59
C GLU A 57 -8.24 -0.76 13.24
N ILE A 58 -7.92 -0.52 11.97
CA ILE A 58 -6.56 -0.26 11.51
C ILE A 58 -6.29 1.24 11.57
N VAL A 59 -5.48 1.65 12.53
CA VAL A 59 -5.20 3.06 12.81
C VAL A 59 -4.13 3.59 11.88
N GLU A 60 -4.33 4.82 11.36
CA GLU A 60 -3.32 5.52 10.57
C GLU A 60 -2.01 5.64 11.34
N ASN A 61 -0.90 5.59 10.63
CA ASN A 61 0.46 5.62 11.17
C ASN A 61 0.88 4.36 11.94
N THR A 62 0.06 3.30 11.96
CA THR A 62 0.47 2.00 12.50
C THR A 62 1.61 1.44 11.66
N LYS A 63 2.68 1.02 12.32
CA LYS A 63 3.84 0.43 11.65
C LYS A 63 3.47 -0.91 11.02
N LEU A 64 3.99 -1.15 9.81
CA LEU A 64 3.81 -2.42 9.13
C LEU A 64 4.64 -3.52 9.82
N ASN A 65 4.11 -4.75 9.83
CA ASN A 65 4.87 -5.89 10.31
C ASN A 65 5.95 -6.29 9.30
N ASN A 66 6.86 -7.17 9.72
CA ASN A 66 8.00 -7.58 8.90
C ASN A 66 7.59 -8.28 7.61
N LYS A 67 6.50 -9.02 7.61
CA LYS A 67 5.99 -9.70 6.41
C LYS A 67 5.65 -8.69 5.31
N PHE A 68 4.98 -7.59 5.66
CA PHE A 68 4.66 -6.54 4.70
C PHE A 68 5.92 -5.82 4.22
N LEU A 69 6.87 -5.55 5.12
CA LEU A 69 8.13 -4.92 4.74
C LEU A 69 8.92 -5.78 3.74
N GLU A 70 8.92 -7.10 3.93
CA GLU A 70 9.54 -8.04 2.99
C GLU A 70 8.87 -8.00 1.61
N LEU A 71 7.54 -7.92 1.57
CA LEU A 71 6.80 -7.83 0.29
C LEU A 71 7.17 -6.54 -0.46
N ILE A 72 7.31 -5.43 0.25
CA ILE A 72 7.76 -4.17 -0.34
C ILE A 72 9.17 -4.32 -0.91
N ASP A 73 10.11 -4.82 -0.12
CA ASP A 73 11.50 -4.94 -0.51
C ASP A 73 11.70 -5.90 -1.68
N ASN A 74 10.97 -7.00 -1.68
CA ASN A 74 11.05 -8.02 -2.72
C ASN A 74 10.14 -7.74 -3.93
N ARG A 75 9.31 -6.70 -3.87
CA ARG A 75 8.35 -6.33 -4.92
C ARG A 75 7.40 -7.48 -5.24
N GLU A 76 6.99 -8.20 -4.23
CA GLU A 76 6.14 -9.38 -4.38
C GLU A 76 4.70 -9.09 -4.00
N MET A 77 3.78 -9.69 -4.76
CA MET A 77 2.37 -9.76 -4.41
C MET A 77 2.18 -10.89 -3.41
N PHE A 78 1.18 -10.72 -2.55
CA PHE A 78 0.70 -11.79 -1.69
C PHE A 78 -0.82 -11.88 -1.78
N ILE A 79 -1.31 -13.06 -2.11
CA ILE A 79 -2.75 -13.32 -2.22
C ILE A 79 -3.06 -14.52 -1.34
N SER A 80 -3.84 -14.30 -0.29
CA SER A 80 -4.25 -15.40 0.58
C SER A 80 -5.44 -16.12 -0.06
N ARG A 81 -5.34 -17.43 -0.17
CA ARG A 81 -6.45 -18.29 -0.65
C ARG A 81 -7.26 -18.86 0.49
N GLU A 82 -6.80 -18.63 1.72
CA GLU A 82 -7.41 -19.08 2.94
C GLU A 82 -7.64 -17.89 3.86
N LEU A 83 -8.56 -18.03 4.79
CA LEU A 83 -8.80 -17.05 5.83
C LEU A 83 -7.55 -16.96 6.72
N LEU A 84 -6.98 -15.78 6.81
CA LEU A 84 -5.80 -15.51 7.62
C LEU A 84 -6.08 -14.44 8.65
N THR A 85 -5.25 -14.42 9.70
CA THR A 85 -5.21 -13.33 10.67
C THR A 85 -3.84 -12.68 10.60
N ILE A 86 -3.83 -11.37 10.34
CA ILE A 86 -2.60 -10.59 10.22
C ILE A 86 -2.64 -9.45 11.24
N ASN A 87 -1.51 -9.17 11.86
CA ASN A 87 -1.38 -8.10 12.84
C ASN A 87 -1.10 -6.75 12.18
N PHE A 88 -1.98 -5.77 12.45
CA PHE A 88 -1.85 -4.36 12.07
C PHE A 88 -1.81 -3.46 13.33
N GLY A 89 -1.14 -3.90 14.39
CA GLY A 89 -1.30 -3.32 15.73
C GLY A 89 -2.49 -3.93 16.48
N ILE A 90 -3.42 -4.49 15.75
CA ILE A 90 -4.54 -5.33 16.20
C ILE A 90 -4.67 -6.49 15.20
N ASP A 91 -5.16 -7.63 15.63
CA ASP A 91 -5.35 -8.78 14.76
C ASP A 91 -6.57 -8.58 13.86
N VAL A 92 -6.36 -8.69 12.56
CA VAL A 92 -7.40 -8.56 11.53
C VAL A 92 -7.48 -9.85 10.73
N SER A 93 -8.68 -10.42 10.67
CA SER A 93 -8.94 -11.67 9.94
C SER A 93 -9.65 -11.37 8.63
N GLY A 94 -9.27 -12.09 7.58
CA GLY A 94 -9.88 -11.97 6.26
C GLY A 94 -9.08 -12.66 5.18
N TYR A 95 -9.50 -12.42 3.95
CA TYR A 95 -8.76 -12.80 2.75
C TYR A 95 -7.99 -11.58 2.25
N PHE A 96 -6.69 -11.70 2.11
CA PHE A 96 -5.79 -10.59 1.83
C PHE A 96 -5.31 -10.62 0.39
N THR A 97 -5.37 -9.47 -0.28
CA THR A 97 -4.70 -9.23 -1.56
C THR A 97 -3.74 -8.07 -1.34
N VAL A 98 -2.45 -8.32 -1.45
CA VAL A 98 -1.40 -7.34 -1.17
C VAL A 98 -0.60 -7.10 -2.44
N ILE A 99 -0.62 -5.87 -2.93
CA ILE A 99 0.04 -5.48 -4.19
C ILE A 99 1.02 -4.34 -3.89
N PRO A 100 2.30 -4.49 -4.25
CA PRO A 100 3.26 -3.39 -4.07
C PRO A 100 2.96 -2.22 -5.02
N ILE A 101 3.17 -1.01 -4.52
CA ILE A 101 3.10 0.21 -5.32
C ILE A 101 4.50 0.46 -5.87
N ILE A 102 4.67 0.31 -7.18
CA ILE A 102 5.97 0.48 -7.84
C ILE A 102 5.89 1.66 -8.79
N ALA A 103 6.72 2.67 -8.55
CA ALA A 103 6.81 3.87 -9.37
C ALA A 103 8.28 4.11 -9.73
N SER A 104 8.57 4.31 -11.00
CA SER A 104 9.95 4.51 -11.53
C SER A 104 10.91 3.43 -11.03
N SER A 105 10.48 2.18 -11.03
CA SER A 105 11.24 1.01 -10.57
C SER A 105 11.52 0.95 -9.07
N ASP A 106 10.97 1.87 -8.28
CA ASP A 106 11.09 1.85 -6.82
C ASP A 106 9.81 1.31 -6.19
N SER A 107 9.95 0.46 -5.19
CA SER A 107 8.83 -0.05 -4.40
C SER A 107 8.55 0.94 -3.26
N LEU A 108 7.39 1.58 -3.29
CA LEU A 108 7.10 2.74 -2.43
C LEU A 108 6.09 2.45 -1.33
N GLY A 109 5.40 1.33 -1.40
CA GLY A 109 4.38 0.99 -0.43
C GLY A 109 3.54 -0.18 -0.89
N LEU A 110 2.36 -0.32 -0.28
CA LEU A 110 1.44 -1.42 -0.53
C LEU A 110 0.00 -0.94 -0.66
N VAL A 111 -0.72 -1.62 -1.54
CA VAL A 111 -2.19 -1.67 -1.54
C VAL A 111 -2.59 -3.00 -0.93
N ILE A 112 -3.43 -2.97 0.10
CA ILE A 112 -3.88 -4.16 0.81
C ILE A 112 -5.41 -4.18 0.77
N LEU A 113 -5.96 -5.21 0.15
CA LEU A 113 -7.41 -5.46 0.14
C LEU A 113 -7.73 -6.58 1.13
N ILE A 114 -8.73 -6.35 1.97
CA ILE A 114 -9.15 -7.30 2.99
C ILE A 114 -10.62 -7.59 2.77
N SER A 115 -10.92 -8.84 2.41
CA SER A 115 -12.27 -9.29 2.08
C SER A 115 -12.76 -10.32 3.09
N ALA A 116 -14.07 -10.31 3.34
CA ALA A 116 -14.73 -11.35 4.13
C ALA A 116 -15.00 -12.62 3.33
N ASN A 117 -14.91 -12.55 2.01
CA ASN A 117 -15.11 -13.69 1.11
C ASN A 117 -13.85 -13.99 0.32
N GLY A 118 -13.77 -15.17 -0.27
CA GLY A 118 -12.60 -15.63 -1.03
C GLY A 118 -12.57 -15.20 -2.49
N SER A 119 -13.29 -14.15 -2.88
CA SER A 119 -13.27 -13.64 -4.26
C SER A 119 -11.90 -13.12 -4.63
N ASP A 120 -11.56 -13.19 -5.92
CA ASP A 120 -10.28 -12.73 -6.44
C ASP A 120 -10.29 -11.23 -6.70
N TYR A 121 -9.53 -10.48 -5.90
CA TYR A 121 -9.39 -9.02 -6.02
C TYR A 121 -8.02 -8.62 -6.57
N THR A 122 -7.28 -9.54 -7.19
CA THR A 122 -5.94 -9.27 -7.71
C THR A 122 -5.95 -8.16 -8.76
N SER A 123 -6.86 -8.23 -9.72
CA SER A 123 -6.97 -7.20 -10.77
C SER A 123 -7.32 -5.84 -10.21
N LEU A 124 -8.23 -5.78 -9.23
CA LEU A 124 -8.58 -4.54 -8.55
C LEU A 124 -7.37 -3.97 -7.80
N GLY A 125 -6.65 -4.81 -7.08
CA GLY A 125 -5.45 -4.40 -6.35
C GLY A 125 -4.38 -3.83 -7.27
N LYS A 126 -4.13 -4.48 -8.41
CA LYS A 126 -3.19 -4.00 -9.42
C LYS A 126 -3.61 -2.65 -10.00
N LEU A 127 -4.91 -2.48 -10.28
CA LEU A 127 -5.44 -1.22 -10.79
C LEU A 127 -5.22 -0.08 -9.78
N LEU A 128 -5.53 -0.31 -8.52
CA LEU A 128 -5.37 0.69 -7.46
C LEU A 128 -3.90 1.07 -7.27
N ALA A 129 -3.01 0.08 -7.24
CA ALA A 129 -1.58 0.31 -7.13
C ALA A 129 -1.07 1.12 -8.34
N LYS A 130 -1.56 0.83 -9.53
CA LYS A 130 -1.22 1.55 -10.77
C LYS A 130 -1.71 3.01 -10.73
N ILE A 131 -2.91 3.25 -10.25
CA ILE A 131 -3.46 4.62 -10.12
C ILE A 131 -2.56 5.47 -9.22
N ILE A 132 -2.16 4.94 -8.08
CA ILE A 132 -1.29 5.63 -7.13
C ILE A 132 0.10 5.84 -7.74
N ALA A 133 0.68 4.79 -8.33
CA ALA A 133 1.99 4.85 -8.97
C ALA A 133 2.04 5.89 -10.09
N ASP A 134 1.01 5.93 -10.93
CA ASP A 134 0.94 6.90 -12.05
C ASP A 134 0.87 8.34 -11.56
N LYS A 135 0.22 8.59 -10.43
CA LYS A 135 0.22 9.93 -9.81
C LYS A 135 1.61 10.33 -9.34
N ILE A 136 2.37 9.40 -8.80
CA ILE A 136 3.73 9.65 -8.34
C ILE A 136 4.67 9.87 -9.55
N ASP A 137 4.49 9.13 -10.62
CA ASP A 137 5.34 9.18 -11.81
C ASP A 137 5.09 10.39 -12.73
N ILE A 138 4.05 11.17 -12.48
CA ILE A 138 3.73 12.38 -13.26
C ILE A 138 4.78 13.52 -13.05
N PHE A 139 5.71 13.34 -12.18
CA PHE A 139 6.81 14.27 -12.01
C PHE A 139 7.85 14.19 -13.11
#